data_4fe251a2ec7aeb2536dc1dc0b96dd58b
#
_entry.id   4fe251a2ec7aeb2536dc1dc0b96dd58b
#
_cell.length_a   1.000
_cell.length_b   1.000
_cell.length_c   1.000
_cell.angle_alpha   90.00
_cell.angle_beta   90.00
_cell.angle_gamma   90.00
#
_symmetry.space_group_name_H-M   'P 1'
#
loop_
_entity.id
_entity.type
_entity.pdbx_description
1 polymer ?
#
loop_
_entity_poly.entity_id
_entity_poly.type
_entity_poly.pdbx_seq_one_letter_code
_entity_poly.pdbx_strand_id
1 'polypeptide(L)'
;MKMERNYSAFLQDIGRFIPRDRLFTDELHRLAWGTDAGFYRLIPQIVIHSINDDEVIEIIYLADRYNIPVTFRAAGTSLSGQAISDSVLIIAGKGWENYELSPDHEKIYLEPGIVGQRVNEILAPYGRKFAPDPASIKSAMVGGIVMNNASGMNCGTHANSDKMLLSVHIIFPDGYYLNTDSQESRENFKEDYPEFLQRICELRDQIRSNEKLSARIRYKYSIKNVTGLNILPFLVYDDPFDIIAHLMVGSEGTLAFLAGVTMKTEYDYPYKASAMLYFSDIKEACRAVVAMKRLVNANGEWIVKGAELLDWKSLASVNDPTGEGLTAVLTETKACTQEELNQNIAIIEEALKAFDTYIPVHFTDQPEEYSKYWAIRAGIFPSVGGTRPSGTTCLIEDVAFHIEDLPEATAELQQLIARHGYDDACIYGHALEGNYHFIINQSFSSEAEVKRYEALMNDVIDLVVGKYDGSLKAEHGTGRNMAPFVEYEWGEEAYAIMKEVKQLFDPKGLFNPGVIFNDDPQCHIKHFKPLSPLTIGQDTQVTRQIDRCIECGFCEVNCLSCGFTLSSRQRIVIQREISRLKKSGENPQLLETLSELYRYSGNRTCAGDGLCAMSCPMGINTGD
;
A
#
# COMPACT_ATOMS: atom_id res chain seq x y z
N MET A 1 15.34 10.04 -30.09
CA MET A 1 14.10 10.31 -30.84
C MET A 1 13.02 9.46 -30.17
N LYS A 2 12.09 10.04 -29.39
CA LYS A 2 10.96 9.24 -28.87
C LYS A 2 10.15 8.76 -30.07
N MET A 3 10.11 7.44 -30.29
CA MET A 3 9.20 6.87 -31.29
C MET A 3 7.78 7.25 -30.93
N GLU A 4 7.02 7.74 -31.90
CA GLU A 4 5.61 8.08 -31.72
C GLU A 4 4.84 6.80 -31.39
N ARG A 5 4.14 6.77 -30.25
CA ARG A 5 3.40 5.60 -29.78
C ARG A 5 2.15 5.40 -30.62
N ASN A 6 1.98 4.24 -31.22
CA ASN A 6 0.84 3.94 -32.06
C ASN A 6 -0.30 3.25 -31.29
N TYR A 7 -1.00 4.00 -30.45
CA TYR A 7 -2.16 3.50 -29.69
C TYR A 7 -3.29 2.98 -30.59
N SER A 8 -3.48 3.55 -31.78
CA SER A 8 -4.55 3.12 -32.70
C SER A 8 -4.33 1.72 -33.23
N ALA A 9 -3.10 1.38 -33.64
CA ALA A 9 -2.76 0.04 -34.13
C ALA A 9 -2.79 -0.97 -32.96
N PHE A 10 -2.27 -0.59 -31.79
CA PHE A 10 -2.36 -1.40 -30.58
C PHE A 10 -3.81 -1.73 -30.22
N LEU A 11 -4.70 -0.72 -30.20
CA LEU A 11 -6.12 -0.88 -29.90
C LEU A 11 -6.82 -1.79 -30.91
N GLN A 12 -6.48 -1.68 -32.20
CA GLN A 12 -7.03 -2.53 -33.26
C GLN A 12 -6.66 -4.01 -33.03
N ASP A 13 -5.41 -4.29 -32.65
CA ASP A 13 -4.95 -5.65 -32.42
C ASP A 13 -5.53 -6.22 -31.12
N ILE A 14 -5.54 -5.45 -30.03
CA ILE A 14 -6.17 -5.83 -28.76
C ILE A 14 -7.67 -6.14 -28.95
N GLY A 15 -8.38 -5.34 -29.74
CA GLY A 15 -9.81 -5.51 -30.00
C GLY A 15 -10.19 -6.80 -30.75
N ARG A 16 -9.21 -7.60 -31.20
CA ARG A 16 -9.46 -8.91 -31.82
C ARG A 16 -9.74 -10.00 -30.78
N PHE A 17 -9.26 -9.85 -29.56
CA PHE A 17 -9.39 -10.86 -28.51
C PHE A 17 -9.95 -10.31 -27.17
N ILE A 18 -9.83 -9.02 -26.88
CA ILE A 18 -10.48 -8.39 -25.72
C ILE A 18 -11.86 -7.86 -26.14
N PRO A 19 -12.97 -8.33 -25.53
CA PRO A 19 -14.30 -7.82 -25.79
C PRO A 19 -14.46 -6.34 -25.43
N ARG A 20 -15.38 -5.66 -26.13
CA ARG A 20 -15.60 -4.22 -25.98
C ARG A 20 -16.05 -3.79 -24.58
N ASP A 21 -16.73 -4.65 -23.86
CA ASP A 21 -17.19 -4.42 -22.47
C ASP A 21 -16.07 -4.53 -21.43
N ARG A 22 -14.86 -4.92 -21.85
CA ARG A 22 -13.65 -4.96 -21.02
C ARG A 22 -12.53 -4.05 -21.56
N LEU A 23 -12.81 -3.25 -22.59
CA LEU A 23 -11.85 -2.37 -23.27
C LEU A 23 -12.39 -0.94 -23.33
N PHE A 24 -11.83 -0.03 -22.56
CA PHE A 24 -12.35 1.31 -22.39
C PHE A 24 -11.38 2.37 -22.91
N THR A 25 -11.92 3.25 -23.77
CA THR A 25 -11.18 4.37 -24.39
C THR A 25 -11.94 5.69 -24.29
N ASP A 26 -13.18 5.65 -23.78
CA ASP A 26 -13.99 6.85 -23.62
C ASP A 26 -13.56 7.70 -22.41
N GLU A 27 -13.90 8.99 -22.47
CA GLU A 27 -13.46 9.99 -21.47
C GLU A 27 -13.92 9.65 -20.04
N LEU A 28 -15.12 9.07 -19.89
CA LEU A 28 -15.68 8.76 -18.58
C LEU A 28 -14.87 7.67 -17.88
N HIS A 29 -14.65 6.54 -18.55
CA HIS A 29 -13.92 5.41 -17.97
C HIS A 29 -12.43 5.71 -17.79
N ARG A 30 -11.80 6.40 -18.75
CA ARG A 30 -10.41 6.85 -18.61
C ARG A 30 -10.22 7.71 -17.37
N LEU A 31 -11.11 8.67 -17.15
CA LEU A 31 -11.09 9.51 -15.96
C LEU A 31 -11.39 8.71 -14.69
N ALA A 32 -12.37 7.82 -14.70
CA ALA A 32 -12.74 6.99 -13.56
C ALA A 32 -11.59 6.10 -13.05
N TRP A 33 -10.71 5.66 -13.95
CA TRP A 33 -9.53 4.87 -13.65
C TRP A 33 -8.24 5.70 -13.50
N GLY A 34 -8.34 7.02 -13.56
CA GLY A 34 -7.20 7.93 -13.48
C GLY A 34 -6.66 8.19 -12.07
N THR A 35 -7.31 7.65 -11.03
CA THR A 35 -6.92 7.84 -9.62
C THR A 35 -6.85 6.52 -8.87
N ASP A 36 -6.02 6.46 -7.84
CA ASP A 36 -6.00 5.42 -6.81
C ASP A 36 -6.31 6.03 -5.43
N ALA A 37 -5.94 5.39 -4.33
CA ALA A 37 -6.15 5.95 -3.00
C ALA A 37 -5.14 7.06 -2.65
N GLY A 38 -4.05 7.21 -3.42
CA GLY A 38 -3.09 8.30 -3.31
C GLY A 38 -3.66 9.64 -3.74
N PHE A 39 -2.84 10.66 -3.77
CA PHE A 39 -3.25 12.04 -4.09
C PHE A 39 -2.84 12.50 -5.50
N TYR A 40 -2.41 11.56 -6.36
CA TYR A 40 -2.06 11.80 -7.76
C TYR A 40 -3.18 11.42 -8.72
N ARG A 41 -3.14 11.99 -9.93
CA ARG A 41 -4.02 11.63 -11.05
C ARG A 41 -3.23 11.57 -12.35
N LEU A 42 -3.32 10.43 -13.05
CA LEU A 42 -2.88 10.26 -14.43
C LEU A 42 -4.03 9.63 -15.23
N ILE A 43 -4.34 10.20 -16.38
CA ILE A 43 -5.46 9.71 -17.20
C ILE A 43 -4.94 8.70 -18.23
N PRO A 44 -5.31 7.40 -18.13
CA PRO A 44 -4.87 6.40 -19.10
C PRO A 44 -5.44 6.67 -20.50
N GLN A 45 -4.72 6.22 -21.53
CA GLN A 45 -5.22 6.22 -22.91
C GLN A 45 -6.21 5.08 -23.12
N ILE A 46 -5.92 3.93 -22.53
CA ILE A 46 -6.71 2.70 -22.65
C ILE A 46 -6.75 2.02 -21.28
N VAL A 47 -7.93 1.52 -20.91
CA VAL A 47 -8.12 0.66 -19.73
C VAL A 47 -8.57 -0.72 -20.20
N ILE A 48 -7.89 -1.77 -19.75
CA ILE A 48 -8.16 -3.15 -20.14
C ILE A 48 -8.44 -3.99 -18.89
N HIS A 49 -9.58 -4.64 -18.83
CA HIS A 49 -9.87 -5.64 -17.79
C HIS A 49 -9.46 -7.02 -18.31
N SER A 50 -8.34 -7.53 -17.85
CA SER A 50 -7.86 -8.88 -18.15
C SER A 50 -8.50 -9.91 -17.21
N ILE A 51 -8.61 -11.17 -17.66
CA ILE A 51 -9.23 -12.25 -16.90
C ILE A 51 -8.41 -13.53 -16.82
N ASN A 52 -7.30 -13.64 -17.56
CA ASN A 52 -6.42 -14.80 -17.56
C ASN A 52 -5.02 -14.47 -18.10
N ASP A 53 -4.11 -15.43 -17.96
CA ASP A 53 -2.71 -15.32 -18.38
C ASP A 53 -2.57 -15.10 -19.89
N ASP A 54 -3.32 -15.83 -20.72
CA ASP A 54 -3.22 -15.77 -22.17
C ASP A 54 -3.51 -14.35 -22.68
N GLU A 55 -4.54 -13.70 -22.11
CA GLU A 55 -4.84 -12.30 -22.44
C GLU A 55 -3.70 -11.37 -22.07
N VAL A 56 -3.12 -11.52 -20.87
CA VAL A 56 -2.06 -10.64 -20.40
C VAL A 56 -0.78 -10.86 -21.20
N ILE A 57 -0.43 -12.10 -21.53
CA ILE A 57 0.71 -12.42 -22.40
C ILE A 57 0.59 -11.69 -23.73
N GLU A 58 -0.57 -11.81 -24.38
CA GLU A 58 -0.80 -11.17 -25.69
C GLU A 58 -0.82 -9.63 -25.59
N ILE A 59 -1.44 -9.07 -24.52
CA ILE A 59 -1.42 -7.62 -24.29
C ILE A 59 0.01 -7.11 -24.13
N ILE A 60 0.82 -7.78 -23.32
CA ILE A 60 2.21 -7.41 -23.07
C ILE A 60 3.05 -7.54 -24.35
N TYR A 61 2.91 -8.65 -25.09
CA TYR A 61 3.59 -8.85 -26.36
C TYR A 61 3.29 -7.71 -27.36
N LEU A 62 2.02 -7.31 -27.47
CA LEU A 62 1.63 -6.18 -28.32
C LEU A 62 2.15 -4.84 -27.77
N ALA A 63 2.15 -4.65 -26.45
CA ALA A 63 2.71 -3.45 -25.83
C ALA A 63 4.21 -3.32 -26.11
N ASP A 64 4.96 -4.42 -26.03
CA ASP A 64 6.37 -4.48 -26.38
C ASP A 64 6.59 -4.15 -27.87
N ARG A 65 5.79 -4.77 -28.75
CA ARG A 65 5.84 -4.55 -30.21
C ARG A 65 5.57 -3.09 -30.59
N TYR A 66 4.61 -2.45 -29.95
CA TYR A 66 4.23 -1.06 -30.23
C TYR A 66 4.94 -0.02 -29.37
N ASN A 67 5.86 -0.46 -28.48
CA ASN A 67 6.59 0.38 -27.53
C ASN A 67 5.64 1.23 -26.65
N ILE A 68 4.60 0.58 -26.12
CA ILE A 68 3.55 1.20 -25.30
C ILE A 68 3.73 0.83 -23.83
N PRO A 69 3.88 1.81 -22.92
CA PRO A 69 3.95 1.55 -21.50
C PRO A 69 2.65 0.97 -20.95
N VAL A 70 2.80 0.07 -20.00
CA VAL A 70 1.69 -0.56 -19.28
C VAL A 70 1.86 -0.43 -17.77
N THR A 71 0.76 -0.32 -17.06
CA THR A 71 0.69 -0.34 -15.60
C THR A 71 -0.35 -1.35 -15.18
N PHE A 72 -0.03 -2.17 -14.18
CA PHE A 72 -0.95 -3.16 -13.64
C PHE A 72 -1.65 -2.62 -12.40
N ARG A 73 -2.92 -2.95 -12.25
CA ARG A 73 -3.74 -2.54 -11.13
C ARG A 73 -4.63 -3.66 -10.63
N ALA A 74 -4.60 -3.90 -9.34
CA ALA A 74 -5.57 -4.73 -8.62
C ALA A 74 -6.70 -3.83 -8.04
N ALA A 75 -6.84 -3.70 -6.74
CA ALA A 75 -7.88 -2.86 -6.11
C ALA A 75 -7.64 -1.35 -6.18
N GLY A 76 -6.40 -0.89 -6.43
CA GLY A 76 -6.06 0.54 -6.44
C GLY A 76 -6.22 1.20 -5.08
N THR A 77 -5.84 0.50 -4.02
CA THR A 77 -5.75 1.00 -2.65
C THR A 77 -4.40 1.63 -2.34
N SER A 78 -3.52 1.75 -3.33
CA SER A 78 -2.18 2.35 -3.24
C SER A 78 -2.23 3.83 -2.87
N LEU A 79 -1.27 4.27 -2.03
CA LEU A 79 -1.20 5.63 -1.50
C LEU A 79 -0.13 6.51 -2.18
N SER A 80 0.81 5.91 -2.91
CA SER A 80 1.98 6.60 -3.47
C SER A 80 1.96 6.74 -5.01
N GLY A 81 0.80 6.49 -5.65
CA GLY A 81 0.61 6.64 -7.10
C GLY A 81 1.18 5.49 -7.93
N GLN A 82 1.25 4.27 -7.40
CA GLN A 82 1.74 3.09 -8.10
C GLN A 82 0.75 2.57 -9.14
N ALA A 83 -0.56 2.72 -8.89
CA ALA A 83 -1.64 2.07 -9.64
C ALA A 83 -2.36 3.00 -10.63
N ILE A 84 -1.66 4.00 -11.15
CA ILE A 84 -2.17 4.97 -12.14
C ILE A 84 -1.22 5.07 -13.34
N SER A 85 -1.76 5.43 -14.49
CA SER A 85 -1.03 5.50 -15.76
C SER A 85 -1.53 6.63 -16.65
N ASP A 86 -0.66 7.17 -17.48
CA ASP A 86 -1.00 8.04 -18.61
C ASP A 86 -1.00 7.28 -19.96
N SER A 87 -0.82 5.95 -19.93
CA SER A 87 -0.73 5.07 -21.09
C SER A 87 -1.78 3.96 -21.00
N VAL A 88 -1.40 2.69 -20.93
CA VAL A 88 -2.32 1.56 -20.80
C VAL A 88 -2.38 1.09 -19.37
N LEU A 89 -3.59 1.00 -18.82
CA LEU A 89 -3.85 0.47 -17.48
C LEU A 89 -4.53 -0.91 -17.62
N ILE A 90 -3.87 -1.94 -17.09
CA ILE A 90 -4.34 -3.33 -17.10
C ILE A 90 -4.87 -3.67 -15.72
N ILE A 91 -6.15 -4.01 -15.65
CA ILE A 91 -6.83 -4.37 -14.40
C ILE A 91 -6.80 -5.88 -14.24
N ALA A 92 -6.19 -6.36 -13.15
CA ALA A 92 -6.18 -7.76 -12.72
C ALA A 92 -6.98 -7.89 -11.41
N GLY A 93 -8.29 -7.97 -11.54
CA GLY A 93 -9.23 -8.06 -10.42
C GLY A 93 -10.20 -9.23 -10.63
N LYS A 94 -11.45 -8.92 -10.93
CA LYS A 94 -12.46 -9.93 -11.22
C LYS A 94 -12.02 -10.84 -12.38
N GLY A 95 -12.09 -12.16 -12.16
CA GLY A 95 -11.56 -13.16 -13.08
C GLY A 95 -10.21 -13.74 -12.65
N TRP A 96 -9.52 -13.10 -11.70
CA TRP A 96 -8.24 -13.51 -11.13
C TRP A 96 -8.39 -13.91 -9.65
N GLU A 97 -9.38 -14.77 -9.34
CA GLU A 97 -9.77 -15.06 -7.96
C GLU A 97 -9.62 -16.56 -7.60
N ASN A 98 -8.91 -17.34 -8.45
CA ASN A 98 -8.65 -18.74 -8.16
C ASN A 98 -7.62 -18.90 -7.04
N TYR A 99 -7.77 -19.99 -6.29
CA TYR A 99 -6.83 -20.37 -5.25
C TYR A 99 -6.74 -21.89 -5.12
N GLU A 100 -5.63 -22.36 -4.56
CA GLU A 100 -5.44 -23.77 -4.20
C GLU A 100 -4.77 -23.86 -2.83
N LEU A 101 -5.45 -24.50 -1.88
CA LEU A 101 -4.95 -24.73 -0.52
C LEU A 101 -4.30 -26.12 -0.45
N SER A 102 -3.05 -26.19 0.06
CA SER A 102 -2.38 -27.48 0.27
C SER A 102 -3.11 -28.37 1.28
N PRO A 103 -3.01 -29.71 1.18
CA PRO A 103 -3.71 -30.62 2.07
C PRO A 103 -3.34 -30.47 3.56
N ASP A 104 -2.13 -30.00 3.86
CA ASP A 104 -1.65 -29.69 5.22
C ASP A 104 -2.02 -28.28 5.68
N HIS A 105 -2.62 -27.46 4.80
CA HIS A 105 -3.00 -26.07 5.00
C HIS A 105 -1.82 -25.11 5.30
N GLU A 106 -0.58 -25.55 5.10
CA GLU A 106 0.61 -24.73 5.40
C GLU A 106 0.99 -23.76 4.28
N LYS A 107 0.47 -23.98 3.07
CA LYS A 107 0.66 -23.10 1.92
C LYS A 107 -0.61 -22.97 1.08
N ILE A 108 -0.70 -21.83 0.40
CA ILE A 108 -1.82 -21.52 -0.48
C ILE A 108 -1.31 -20.84 -1.75
N TYR A 109 -1.77 -21.34 -2.91
CA TYR A 109 -1.65 -20.63 -4.18
C TYR A 109 -2.80 -19.64 -4.32
N LEU A 110 -2.50 -18.44 -4.82
CA LEU A 110 -3.44 -17.33 -4.95
C LEU A 110 -3.22 -16.58 -6.27
N GLU A 111 -4.29 -16.31 -6.99
CA GLU A 111 -4.27 -15.35 -8.08
C GLU A 111 -4.35 -13.90 -7.58
N PRO A 112 -3.88 -12.90 -8.38
CA PRO A 112 -3.70 -11.53 -7.91
C PRO A 112 -4.98 -10.76 -7.55
N GLY A 113 -6.14 -11.16 -8.06
CA GLY A 113 -7.42 -10.46 -7.87
C GLY A 113 -8.20 -10.87 -6.62
N ILE A 114 -7.73 -11.88 -5.89
CA ILE A 114 -8.41 -12.31 -4.67
C ILE A 114 -8.19 -11.30 -3.54
N VAL A 115 -9.25 -10.92 -2.82
CA VAL A 115 -9.15 -9.97 -1.71
C VAL A 115 -8.52 -10.64 -0.48
N GLY A 116 -7.59 -9.95 0.20
CA GLY A 116 -6.87 -10.50 1.35
C GLY A 116 -7.79 -11.00 2.47
N GLN A 117 -8.89 -10.30 2.75
CA GLN A 117 -9.91 -10.76 3.71
C GLN A 117 -10.53 -12.09 3.28
N ARG A 118 -10.75 -12.31 1.98
CA ARG A 118 -11.27 -13.58 1.47
C ARG A 118 -10.29 -14.73 1.71
N VAL A 119 -8.99 -14.48 1.60
CA VAL A 119 -7.97 -15.48 1.95
C VAL A 119 -8.06 -15.87 3.42
N ASN A 120 -8.24 -14.90 4.33
CA ASN A 120 -8.45 -15.18 5.75
C ASN A 120 -9.72 -16.01 6.00
N GLU A 121 -10.81 -15.74 5.31
CA GLU A 121 -12.05 -16.54 5.41
C GLU A 121 -11.85 -17.98 4.96
N ILE A 122 -11.02 -18.21 3.93
CA ILE A 122 -10.67 -19.56 3.45
C ILE A 122 -9.84 -20.31 4.49
N LEU A 123 -8.90 -19.63 5.16
CA LEU A 123 -7.94 -20.22 6.08
C LEU A 123 -8.49 -20.38 7.52
N ALA A 124 -9.43 -19.54 7.94
CA ALA A 124 -9.96 -19.51 9.31
C ALA A 124 -10.51 -20.88 9.81
N PRO A 125 -11.21 -21.71 9.01
CA PRO A 125 -11.67 -23.03 9.45
C PRO A 125 -10.54 -23.99 9.87
N TYR A 126 -9.31 -23.70 9.44
CA TYR A 126 -8.11 -24.52 9.71
C TYR A 126 -7.21 -23.91 10.80
N GLY A 127 -7.66 -22.84 11.47
CA GLY A 127 -6.86 -22.12 12.47
C GLY A 127 -5.62 -21.42 11.85
N ARG A 128 -5.72 -21.07 10.58
CA ARG A 128 -4.65 -20.40 9.81
C ARG A 128 -5.12 -19.05 9.31
N LYS A 129 -4.18 -18.18 8.95
CA LYS A 129 -4.44 -16.86 8.38
C LYS A 129 -3.42 -16.50 7.29
N PHE A 130 -3.80 -15.53 6.49
CA PHE A 130 -2.89 -14.82 5.57
C PHE A 130 -2.06 -13.83 6.38
N ALA A 131 -0.75 -14.00 6.38
CA ALA A 131 0.13 -13.27 7.28
C ALA A 131 0.24 -11.77 6.96
N PRO A 132 0.41 -11.32 5.69
CA PRO A 132 0.38 -9.90 5.38
C PRO A 132 -0.98 -9.30 5.71
N ASP A 133 -1.01 -8.32 6.63
CA ASP A 133 -2.25 -7.77 7.18
C ASP A 133 -2.36 -6.24 7.06
N PRO A 134 -2.23 -5.66 5.84
CA PRO A 134 -2.37 -4.22 5.67
C PRO A 134 -3.73 -3.73 6.17
N ALA A 135 -3.79 -2.48 6.61
CA ALA A 135 -5.03 -1.86 7.08
C ALA A 135 -6.17 -1.92 6.04
N SER A 136 -5.81 -2.04 4.77
CA SER A 136 -6.71 -2.20 3.62
C SER A 136 -7.13 -3.65 3.33
N ILE A 137 -6.76 -4.64 4.13
CA ILE A 137 -6.92 -6.09 3.84
C ILE A 137 -8.35 -6.49 3.43
N LYS A 138 -9.35 -5.76 3.91
CA LYS A 138 -10.77 -5.99 3.55
C LYS A 138 -11.10 -5.61 2.10
N SER A 139 -10.20 -4.89 1.42
CA SER A 139 -10.41 -4.39 0.06
C SER A 139 -9.20 -4.60 -0.85
N ALA A 140 -7.99 -4.64 -0.29
CA ALA A 140 -6.78 -4.88 -1.05
C ALA A 140 -6.73 -6.31 -1.59
N MET A 141 -6.27 -6.46 -2.82
CA MET A 141 -6.12 -7.73 -3.51
C MET A 141 -4.67 -8.24 -3.38
N VAL A 142 -4.52 -9.56 -3.37
CA VAL A 142 -3.24 -10.27 -3.15
C VAL A 142 -2.12 -9.75 -4.08
N GLY A 143 -2.41 -9.54 -5.37
CA GLY A 143 -1.42 -9.00 -6.31
C GLY A 143 -0.82 -7.66 -5.85
N GLY A 144 -1.68 -6.73 -5.43
CA GLY A 144 -1.25 -5.44 -4.87
C GLY A 144 -0.52 -5.60 -3.53
N ILE A 145 -0.99 -6.49 -2.64
CA ILE A 145 -0.36 -6.74 -1.34
C ILE A 145 1.07 -7.26 -1.52
N VAL A 146 1.28 -8.24 -2.40
CA VAL A 146 2.59 -8.83 -2.66
C VAL A 146 3.51 -7.86 -3.39
N MET A 147 3.03 -7.27 -4.49
CA MET A 147 3.87 -6.39 -5.33
C MET A 147 4.25 -5.09 -4.63
N ASN A 148 3.54 -4.68 -3.60
CA ASN A 148 3.88 -3.54 -2.75
C ASN A 148 4.63 -3.96 -1.47
N ASN A 149 4.76 -5.25 -1.19
CA ASN A 149 5.17 -5.78 0.12
C ASN A 149 4.40 -5.12 1.26
N ALA A 150 3.09 -4.97 1.06
CA ALA A 150 2.22 -4.32 2.03
C ALA A 150 2.19 -5.13 3.33
N SER A 151 2.29 -4.44 4.42
CA SER A 151 2.32 -5.03 5.75
C SER A 151 1.38 -4.30 6.70
N GLY A 152 1.26 -4.80 7.90
CA GLY A 152 0.45 -4.21 8.95
C GLY A 152 1.11 -4.43 10.30
N MET A 153 0.29 -4.38 11.31
CA MET A 153 0.73 -4.44 12.69
C MET A 153 1.23 -5.83 13.11
N ASN A 154 0.52 -6.89 12.68
CA ASN A 154 0.79 -8.24 13.18
C ASN A 154 1.88 -8.97 12.41
N CYS A 155 2.07 -8.65 11.13
CA CYS A 155 3.08 -9.32 10.33
C CYS A 155 4.50 -8.79 10.59
N GLY A 156 4.65 -7.59 11.11
CA GLY A 156 5.95 -6.99 11.40
C GLY A 156 6.93 -7.07 10.24
N THR A 157 8.18 -7.40 10.56
CA THR A 157 9.23 -7.70 9.58
C THR A 157 9.44 -9.22 9.38
N HIS A 158 8.67 -10.06 10.06
CA HIS A 158 8.86 -11.52 10.08
C HIS A 158 7.84 -12.30 9.24
N ALA A 159 6.70 -11.71 8.91
CA ALA A 159 5.60 -12.37 8.23
C ALA A 159 4.97 -11.54 7.09
N ASN A 160 5.67 -10.51 6.61
CA ASN A 160 5.31 -9.77 5.40
C ASN A 160 5.53 -10.64 4.13
N SER A 161 5.12 -10.14 2.97
CA SER A 161 5.08 -10.97 1.76
C SER A 161 6.43 -11.58 1.38
N ASP A 162 7.56 -10.88 1.57
CA ASP A 162 8.89 -11.39 1.23
C ASP A 162 9.36 -12.56 2.12
N LYS A 163 8.79 -12.71 3.34
CA LYS A 163 9.06 -13.85 4.25
C LYS A 163 8.11 -15.02 4.05
N MET A 164 6.93 -14.74 3.52
CA MET A 164 5.88 -15.74 3.34
C MET A 164 5.84 -16.34 1.94
N LEU A 165 6.45 -15.69 0.96
CA LEU A 165 6.46 -16.14 -0.43
C LEU A 165 7.28 -17.44 -0.60
N LEU A 166 6.75 -18.35 -1.41
CA LEU A 166 7.41 -19.60 -1.82
C LEU A 166 7.74 -19.62 -3.31
N SER A 167 6.80 -19.22 -4.15
CA SER A 167 6.96 -19.22 -5.60
C SER A 167 6.03 -18.21 -6.27
N VAL A 168 6.33 -17.87 -7.52
CA VAL A 168 5.53 -16.96 -8.33
C VAL A 168 5.28 -17.52 -9.73
N HIS A 169 4.13 -17.12 -10.28
CA HIS A 169 3.86 -17.17 -11.71
C HIS A 169 3.93 -15.73 -12.23
N ILE A 170 4.82 -15.46 -13.15
CA ILE A 170 5.06 -14.10 -13.67
C ILE A 170 5.11 -14.07 -15.19
N ILE A 171 4.77 -12.90 -15.75
CA ILE A 171 4.88 -12.63 -17.19
C ILE A 171 5.83 -11.46 -17.36
N PHE A 172 6.92 -11.70 -18.10
CA PHE A 172 7.97 -10.73 -18.40
C PHE A 172 7.49 -9.67 -19.41
N PRO A 173 8.21 -8.54 -19.57
CA PRO A 173 7.87 -7.47 -20.50
C PRO A 173 7.85 -7.86 -21.99
N ASP A 174 8.38 -9.00 -22.37
CA ASP A 174 8.32 -9.58 -23.71
C ASP A 174 7.19 -10.60 -23.90
N GLY A 175 6.39 -10.85 -22.82
CA GLY A 175 5.30 -11.81 -22.79
C GLY A 175 5.70 -13.22 -22.37
N TYR A 176 6.97 -13.47 -21.99
CA TYR A 176 7.38 -14.79 -21.52
C TYR A 176 6.79 -15.12 -20.16
N TYR A 177 6.19 -16.31 -20.04
CA TYR A 177 5.60 -16.81 -18.79
C TYR A 177 6.58 -17.70 -18.05
N LEU A 178 6.81 -17.42 -16.77
CA LEU A 178 7.65 -18.23 -15.87
C LEU A 178 6.87 -18.63 -14.61
N ASN A 179 6.81 -19.93 -14.35
CA ASN A 179 6.38 -20.50 -13.08
C ASN A 179 7.63 -21.00 -12.31
N THR A 180 7.98 -20.33 -11.21
CA THR A 180 9.19 -20.65 -10.43
C THR A 180 9.06 -21.94 -9.59
N ASP A 181 7.88 -22.53 -9.47
CA ASP A 181 7.65 -23.82 -8.80
C ASP A 181 7.68 -25.02 -9.77
N SER A 182 7.54 -24.76 -11.07
CA SER A 182 7.55 -25.80 -12.10
C SER A 182 8.94 -26.11 -12.59
N GLN A 183 9.37 -27.37 -12.44
CA GLN A 183 10.66 -27.81 -12.96
C GLN A 183 10.75 -27.63 -14.48
N GLU A 184 9.70 -27.99 -15.21
CA GLU A 184 9.65 -27.81 -16.66
C GLU A 184 9.79 -26.34 -17.07
N SER A 185 9.06 -25.43 -16.39
CA SER A 185 9.15 -23.98 -16.67
C SER A 185 10.55 -23.43 -16.38
N ARG A 186 11.19 -23.90 -15.30
CA ARG A 186 12.57 -23.52 -14.98
C ARG A 186 13.57 -24.02 -16.03
N GLU A 187 13.44 -25.26 -16.52
CA GLU A 187 14.34 -25.80 -17.56
C GLU A 187 14.16 -25.02 -18.89
N ASN A 188 12.93 -24.76 -19.32
CA ASN A 188 12.67 -23.95 -20.50
C ASN A 188 13.27 -22.55 -20.37
N PHE A 189 13.12 -21.91 -19.19
CA PHE A 189 13.70 -20.59 -18.96
C PHE A 189 15.24 -20.60 -18.99
N LYS A 190 15.89 -21.65 -18.51
CA LYS A 190 17.36 -21.81 -18.61
C LYS A 190 17.84 -21.90 -20.06
N GLU A 191 17.04 -22.54 -20.93
CA GLU A 191 17.36 -22.67 -22.35
C GLU A 191 17.13 -21.35 -23.09
N ASP A 192 16.04 -20.66 -22.81
CA ASP A 192 15.61 -19.44 -23.51
C ASP A 192 16.33 -18.18 -23.02
N TYR A 193 16.66 -18.09 -21.72
CA TYR A 193 17.23 -16.90 -21.07
C TYR A 193 18.51 -17.19 -20.26
N PRO A 194 19.51 -17.87 -20.81
CA PRO A 194 20.73 -18.24 -20.07
C PRO A 194 21.52 -17.01 -19.60
N GLU A 195 21.59 -15.95 -20.42
CA GLU A 195 22.31 -14.72 -20.08
C GLU A 195 21.65 -13.96 -18.94
N PHE A 196 20.31 -13.96 -18.89
CA PHE A 196 19.54 -13.37 -17.81
C PHE A 196 19.85 -14.04 -16.46
N LEU A 197 19.80 -15.38 -16.42
CA LEU A 197 20.11 -16.15 -15.22
C LEU A 197 21.57 -15.97 -14.79
N GLN A 198 22.48 -15.97 -15.76
CA GLN A 198 23.89 -15.69 -15.48
C GLN A 198 24.03 -14.31 -14.81
N ARG A 199 23.36 -13.27 -15.32
CA ARG A 199 23.45 -11.93 -14.76
C ARG A 199 22.87 -11.84 -13.35
N ILE A 200 21.77 -12.54 -13.05
CA ILE A 200 21.22 -12.65 -11.68
C ILE A 200 22.27 -13.27 -10.73
N CYS A 201 22.95 -14.34 -11.13
CA CYS A 201 24.01 -14.96 -10.34
C CYS A 201 25.22 -14.02 -10.15
N GLU A 202 25.63 -13.31 -11.20
CA GLU A 202 26.74 -12.34 -11.12
C GLU A 202 26.43 -11.19 -10.17
N LEU A 203 25.20 -10.63 -10.21
CA LEU A 203 24.75 -9.61 -9.27
C LEU A 203 24.75 -10.11 -7.83
N ARG A 204 24.26 -11.34 -7.60
CA ARG A 204 24.32 -12.01 -6.29
C ARG A 204 25.77 -12.05 -5.78
N ASP A 205 26.68 -12.57 -6.59
CA ASP A 205 28.07 -12.76 -6.19
C ASP A 205 28.80 -11.42 -6.02
N GLN A 206 28.50 -10.43 -6.87
CA GLN A 206 29.01 -9.07 -6.75
C GLN A 206 28.58 -8.43 -5.40
N ILE A 207 27.29 -8.52 -5.05
CA ILE A 207 26.76 -7.96 -3.80
C ILE A 207 27.38 -8.68 -2.60
N ARG A 208 27.45 -10.00 -2.62
CA ARG A 208 28.00 -10.81 -1.51
C ARG A 208 29.49 -10.60 -1.29
N SER A 209 30.26 -10.35 -2.35
CA SER A 209 31.70 -10.05 -2.25
C SER A 209 31.99 -8.63 -1.75
N ASN A 210 31.00 -7.73 -1.81
CA ASN A 210 31.11 -6.37 -1.31
C ASN A 210 30.57 -6.28 0.12
N GLU A 211 31.45 -6.39 1.12
CA GLU A 211 31.08 -6.38 2.52
C GLU A 211 30.34 -5.10 2.94
N LYS A 212 30.73 -3.94 2.41
CA LYS A 212 30.10 -2.65 2.71
C LYS A 212 28.66 -2.60 2.20
N LEU A 213 28.45 -2.99 0.95
CA LEU A 213 27.13 -3.04 0.33
C LEU A 213 26.23 -4.07 1.03
N SER A 214 26.76 -5.27 1.30
CA SER A 214 26.05 -6.33 2.02
C SER A 214 25.61 -5.87 3.42
N ALA A 215 26.50 -5.19 4.16
CA ALA A 215 26.18 -4.64 5.47
C ALA A 215 25.10 -3.55 5.37
N ARG A 216 25.18 -2.68 4.36
CA ARG A 216 24.17 -1.64 4.09
C ARG A 216 22.79 -2.25 3.83
N ILE A 217 22.71 -3.24 2.97
CA ILE A 217 21.45 -3.93 2.65
C ILE A 217 20.85 -4.57 3.90
N ARG A 218 21.64 -5.32 4.69
CA ARG A 218 21.16 -5.93 5.94
C ARG A 218 20.67 -4.88 6.94
N TYR A 219 21.39 -3.77 7.06
CA TYR A 219 21.02 -2.68 7.98
C TYR A 219 19.68 -2.06 7.58
N LYS A 220 19.48 -1.74 6.29
CA LYS A 220 18.25 -1.12 5.80
C LYS A 220 17.03 -2.05 5.92
N TYR A 221 17.22 -3.37 5.79
CA TYR A 221 16.13 -4.34 5.95
C TYR A 221 16.03 -4.91 7.39
N SER A 222 16.77 -4.36 8.35
CA SER A 222 16.53 -4.65 9.78
C SER A 222 15.30 -3.94 10.35
N ILE A 223 14.76 -2.98 9.62
CA ILE A 223 13.49 -2.30 9.85
C ILE A 223 12.56 -2.52 8.65
N LYS A 224 11.29 -2.16 8.78
CA LYS A 224 10.37 -2.12 7.63
C LYS A 224 10.92 -1.16 6.58
N ASN A 225 11.09 -1.63 5.36
CA ASN A 225 11.59 -0.83 4.25
C ASN A 225 11.06 -1.33 2.91
N VAL A 226 10.32 -0.48 2.22
CA VAL A 226 9.83 -0.68 0.85
C VAL A 226 10.24 0.49 -0.07
N THR A 227 11.28 1.24 0.32
CA THR A 227 11.87 2.28 -0.51
C THR A 227 12.79 1.65 -1.55
N GLY A 228 12.50 1.84 -2.83
CA GLY A 228 13.26 1.22 -3.92
C GLY A 228 12.87 -0.23 -4.19
N LEU A 229 13.67 -0.93 -4.99
CA LEU A 229 13.51 -2.36 -5.22
C LEU A 229 14.07 -3.17 -4.05
N ASN A 230 13.41 -4.28 -3.73
CA ASN A 230 13.91 -5.22 -2.74
C ASN A 230 15.14 -5.98 -3.28
N ILE A 231 16.34 -5.59 -2.86
CA ILE A 231 17.60 -6.25 -3.24
C ILE A 231 18.13 -7.22 -2.18
N LEU A 232 17.41 -7.40 -1.07
CA LEU A 232 17.75 -8.38 -0.03
C LEU A 232 17.81 -9.83 -0.56
N PRO A 233 16.99 -10.27 -1.53
CA PRO A 233 17.04 -11.64 -2.06
C PRO A 233 18.42 -12.08 -2.53
N PHE A 234 19.23 -11.17 -3.06
CA PHE A 234 20.62 -11.49 -3.45
C PHE A 234 21.51 -11.93 -2.29
N LEU A 235 21.20 -11.52 -1.07
CA LEU A 235 21.92 -11.94 0.14
C LEU A 235 21.36 -13.20 0.79
N VAL A 236 20.08 -13.49 0.56
CA VAL A 236 19.34 -14.55 1.27
C VAL A 236 19.29 -15.85 0.49
N TYR A 237 19.12 -15.79 -0.84
CA TYR A 237 18.87 -16.96 -1.68
C TYR A 237 20.06 -17.28 -2.58
N ASP A 238 20.33 -18.57 -2.76
CA ASP A 238 21.39 -19.07 -3.66
C ASP A 238 20.84 -19.39 -5.06
N ASP A 239 19.62 -19.94 -5.12
CA ASP A 239 18.95 -20.29 -6.37
C ASP A 239 18.47 -19.00 -7.09
N PRO A 240 18.85 -18.80 -8.37
CA PRO A 240 18.40 -17.62 -9.12
C PRO A 240 16.88 -17.52 -9.29
N PHE A 241 16.15 -18.63 -9.31
CA PHE A 241 14.69 -18.60 -9.38
C PHE A 241 14.05 -18.12 -8.07
N ASP A 242 14.63 -18.46 -6.92
CA ASP A 242 14.19 -17.91 -5.64
C ASP A 242 14.51 -16.41 -5.55
N ILE A 243 15.66 -15.97 -6.08
CA ILE A 243 15.99 -14.54 -6.20
C ILE A 243 14.96 -13.84 -7.07
N ILE A 244 14.67 -14.35 -8.28
CA ILE A 244 13.67 -13.80 -9.20
C ILE A 244 12.30 -13.70 -8.52
N ALA A 245 11.85 -14.76 -7.84
CA ALA A 245 10.56 -14.79 -7.16
C ALA A 245 10.45 -13.68 -6.10
N HIS A 246 11.48 -13.51 -5.27
CA HIS A 246 11.46 -12.53 -4.19
C HIS A 246 11.75 -11.10 -4.63
N LEU A 247 12.38 -10.88 -5.79
CA LEU A 247 12.49 -9.56 -6.42
C LEU A 247 11.12 -8.99 -6.85
N MET A 248 10.11 -9.85 -7.03
CA MET A 248 8.75 -9.38 -7.33
C MET A 248 8.11 -8.67 -6.15
N VAL A 249 8.47 -9.07 -4.93
CA VAL A 249 7.91 -8.47 -3.71
C VAL A 249 8.43 -7.05 -3.52
N GLY A 250 7.53 -6.08 -3.52
CA GLY A 250 7.87 -4.66 -3.44
C GLY A 250 8.34 -4.04 -4.77
N SER A 251 8.20 -4.75 -5.90
CA SER A 251 8.57 -4.22 -7.23
C SER A 251 7.53 -3.28 -7.84
N GLU A 252 6.35 -3.18 -7.25
CA GLU A 252 5.27 -2.26 -7.67
C GLU A 252 4.90 -2.39 -9.16
N GLY A 253 5.00 -3.60 -9.72
CA GLY A 253 4.70 -3.88 -11.12
C GLY A 253 5.71 -3.29 -12.10
N THR A 254 6.92 -2.97 -11.66
CA THR A 254 7.97 -2.41 -12.53
C THR A 254 8.84 -3.47 -13.20
N LEU A 255 8.82 -4.72 -12.73
CA LEU A 255 9.69 -5.80 -13.23
C LEU A 255 8.93 -6.82 -14.09
N ALA A 256 7.80 -7.31 -13.61
CA ALA A 256 6.97 -8.29 -14.29
C ALA A 256 5.51 -8.16 -13.85
N PHE A 257 4.58 -8.82 -14.57
CA PHE A 257 3.21 -9.02 -14.10
C PHE A 257 3.14 -10.25 -13.21
N LEU A 258 2.50 -10.13 -12.04
CA LEU A 258 2.25 -11.25 -11.13
C LEU A 258 0.94 -11.93 -11.50
N ALA A 259 1.02 -13.11 -12.09
CA ALA A 259 -0.13 -13.93 -12.49
C ALA A 259 -0.61 -14.85 -11.36
N GLY A 260 0.29 -15.23 -10.46
CA GLY A 260 -0.03 -16.05 -9.30
C GLY A 260 1.11 -16.10 -8.29
N VAL A 261 0.78 -16.44 -7.06
CA VAL A 261 1.76 -16.54 -5.97
C VAL A 261 1.42 -17.68 -5.04
N THR A 262 2.42 -18.48 -4.65
CA THR A 262 2.27 -19.45 -3.56
C THR A 262 2.91 -18.88 -2.30
N MET A 263 2.15 -18.83 -1.22
CA MET A 263 2.57 -18.29 0.06
C MET A 263 2.38 -19.29 1.19
N LYS A 264 3.24 -19.20 2.21
CA LYS A 264 3.02 -19.86 3.49
C LYS A 264 1.79 -19.25 4.17
N THR A 265 1.06 -20.08 4.89
CA THR A 265 0.02 -19.60 5.80
C THR A 265 0.60 -19.47 7.21
N GLU A 266 0.00 -18.61 8.01
CA GLU A 266 0.42 -18.41 9.41
C GLU A 266 -0.61 -19.06 10.36
N TYR A 267 -0.13 -19.54 11.51
CA TYR A 267 -1.01 -20.03 12.57
C TYR A 267 -1.74 -18.84 13.23
N ASP A 268 -3.06 -18.92 13.37
CA ASP A 268 -3.83 -17.89 14.07
C ASP A 268 -3.98 -18.27 15.55
N TYR A 269 -3.27 -17.54 16.41
CA TYR A 269 -3.26 -17.80 17.85
C TYR A 269 -4.65 -17.64 18.46
N PRO A 270 -5.20 -18.66 19.17
CA PRO A 270 -6.56 -18.63 19.68
C PRO A 270 -6.71 -17.72 20.92
N TYR A 271 -5.65 -17.49 21.68
CA TYR A 271 -5.67 -16.68 22.90
C TYR A 271 -4.96 -15.35 22.66
N LYS A 272 -5.65 -14.26 22.95
CA LYS A 272 -5.18 -12.90 22.73
C LYS A 272 -5.52 -12.02 23.93
N ALA A 273 -4.64 -11.09 24.28
CA ALA A 273 -4.92 -10.04 25.25
C ALA A 273 -4.37 -8.71 24.76
N SER A 274 -5.07 -7.63 25.05
CA SER A 274 -4.65 -6.28 24.72
C SER A 274 -4.74 -5.35 25.93
N ALA A 275 -3.90 -4.31 25.93
CA ALA A 275 -3.93 -3.22 26.89
C ALA A 275 -3.77 -1.89 26.18
N MET A 276 -4.47 -0.86 26.64
CA MET A 276 -4.24 0.52 26.25
C MET A 276 -3.44 1.22 27.35
N LEU A 277 -2.17 1.49 27.07
CA LEU A 277 -1.22 2.10 28.00
C LEU A 277 -1.18 3.62 27.74
N TYR A 278 -1.34 4.44 28.77
CA TYR A 278 -1.31 5.91 28.65
C TYR A 278 -0.09 6.50 29.32
N PHE A 279 0.57 7.45 28.66
CA PHE A 279 1.76 8.14 29.11
C PHE A 279 1.58 9.66 28.96
N SER A 280 2.15 10.42 29.91
CA SER A 280 2.15 11.90 29.83
C SER A 280 3.24 12.44 28.90
N ASP A 281 4.23 11.65 28.54
CA ASP A 281 5.34 12.01 27.66
C ASP A 281 5.50 10.98 26.52
N ILE A 282 5.54 11.46 25.27
CA ILE A 282 5.70 10.62 24.08
C ILE A 282 7.04 9.85 24.07
N LYS A 283 8.11 10.44 24.61
CA LYS A 283 9.40 9.76 24.70
C LYS A 283 9.37 8.61 25.69
N GLU A 284 8.64 8.77 26.79
CA GLU A 284 8.42 7.70 27.76
C GLU A 284 7.62 6.55 27.17
N ALA A 285 6.56 6.86 26.41
CA ALA A 285 5.80 5.88 25.66
C ALA A 285 6.70 5.09 24.70
N CYS A 286 7.56 5.78 23.94
CA CYS A 286 8.52 5.13 23.03
C CYS A 286 9.56 4.27 23.77
N ARG A 287 10.08 4.72 24.93
CA ARG A 287 11.00 3.91 25.76
C ARG A 287 10.33 2.63 26.25
N ALA A 288 9.06 2.69 26.63
CA ALA A 288 8.28 1.51 27.00
C ALA A 288 8.15 0.54 25.81
N VAL A 289 7.91 1.04 24.58
CA VAL A 289 7.88 0.21 23.37
C VAL A 289 9.23 -0.46 23.11
N VAL A 290 10.35 0.27 23.23
CA VAL A 290 11.70 -0.28 23.09
C VAL A 290 11.95 -1.42 24.10
N ALA A 291 11.52 -1.25 25.34
CA ALA A 291 11.62 -2.30 26.36
C ALA A 291 10.76 -3.52 26.00
N MET A 292 9.51 -3.30 25.60
CA MET A 292 8.59 -4.37 25.21
C MET A 292 9.07 -5.18 24.00
N LYS A 293 9.73 -4.56 23.02
CA LYS A 293 10.29 -5.25 21.84
C LYS A 293 11.30 -6.33 22.20
N ARG A 294 11.97 -6.20 23.35
CA ARG A 294 13.04 -7.12 23.81
C ARG A 294 12.52 -8.27 24.65
N LEU A 295 11.22 -8.28 24.99
CA LEU A 295 10.65 -9.30 25.86
C LEU A 295 10.45 -10.61 25.11
N VAL A 296 10.97 -11.69 25.68
CA VAL A 296 10.87 -13.05 25.14
C VAL A 296 10.34 -14.01 26.21
N ASN A 297 9.68 -15.08 25.75
CA ASN A 297 9.29 -16.21 26.61
C ASN A 297 10.50 -17.12 26.93
N ALA A 298 10.26 -18.19 27.67
CA ALA A 298 11.29 -19.18 28.04
C ALA A 298 11.95 -19.87 26.81
N ASN A 299 11.29 -19.87 25.67
CA ASN A 299 11.78 -20.44 24.41
C ASN A 299 12.55 -19.41 23.55
N GLY A 300 12.68 -18.16 24.01
CA GLY A 300 13.32 -17.07 23.27
C GLY A 300 12.44 -16.45 22.19
N GLU A 301 11.13 -16.70 22.21
CA GLU A 301 10.18 -16.11 21.25
C GLU A 301 9.64 -14.77 21.78
N TRP A 302 9.51 -13.79 20.91
CA TRP A 302 8.92 -12.48 21.27
C TRP A 302 7.46 -12.62 21.68
N ILE A 303 7.14 -12.08 22.85
CA ILE A 303 5.81 -12.17 23.46
C ILE A 303 4.89 -11.00 23.14
N VAL A 304 5.43 -9.82 22.84
CA VAL A 304 4.65 -8.68 22.37
C VAL A 304 4.52 -8.81 20.84
N LYS A 305 3.28 -8.93 20.39
CA LYS A 305 2.97 -9.19 18.97
C LYS A 305 2.59 -7.90 18.21
N GLY A 306 2.25 -6.84 18.94
CA GLY A 306 1.94 -5.53 18.39
C GLY A 306 2.01 -4.45 19.45
N ALA A 307 2.46 -3.27 19.07
CA ALA A 307 2.38 -2.06 19.87
C ALA A 307 2.14 -0.87 18.95
N GLU A 308 0.94 -0.30 19.04
CA GLU A 308 0.49 0.84 18.26
C GLU A 308 0.60 2.12 19.08
N LEU A 309 1.46 3.04 18.69
CA LEU A 309 1.52 4.37 19.30
C LEU A 309 0.44 5.26 18.71
N LEU A 310 -0.25 6.00 19.57
CA LEU A 310 -1.27 6.98 19.26
C LEU A 310 -0.92 8.29 19.98
N ASP A 311 -0.53 9.34 19.26
CA ASP A 311 -0.27 10.62 19.90
C ASP A 311 -1.57 11.28 20.42
N TRP A 312 -1.45 12.34 21.22
CA TRP A 312 -2.61 12.98 21.82
C TRP A 312 -3.60 13.55 20.80
N LYS A 313 -3.13 13.96 19.61
CA LYS A 313 -3.98 14.46 18.54
C LYS A 313 -4.77 13.33 17.87
N SER A 314 -4.15 12.17 17.72
CA SER A 314 -4.83 10.94 17.28
C SER A 314 -5.96 10.57 18.24
N LEU A 315 -5.70 10.57 19.55
CA LEU A 315 -6.70 10.27 20.56
C LEU A 315 -7.82 11.33 20.59
N ALA A 316 -7.46 12.60 20.50
CA ALA A 316 -8.44 13.70 20.41
C ALA A 316 -9.35 13.59 19.18
N SER A 317 -8.81 13.11 18.04
CA SER A 317 -9.59 12.95 16.81
C SER A 317 -10.75 11.96 16.98
N VAL A 318 -10.62 10.97 17.84
CA VAL A 318 -11.65 9.96 18.14
C VAL A 318 -12.40 10.21 19.44
N ASN A 319 -12.21 11.39 20.05
CA ASN A 319 -12.82 11.82 21.32
C ASN A 319 -12.55 10.83 22.48
N ASP A 320 -11.33 10.29 22.58
CA ASP A 320 -10.96 9.47 23.74
C ASP A 320 -10.91 10.33 25.00
N PRO A 321 -11.78 10.11 25.99
CA PRO A 321 -11.86 10.96 27.17
C PRO A 321 -10.66 10.83 28.11
N THR A 322 -9.94 9.70 28.04
CA THR A 322 -8.74 9.45 28.86
C THR A 322 -7.50 10.08 28.24
N GLY A 323 -7.49 10.20 26.90
CA GLY A 323 -6.32 10.54 26.12
C GLY A 323 -6.01 12.03 25.99
N GLU A 324 -6.75 12.95 26.63
CA GLU A 324 -6.49 14.39 26.52
C GLU A 324 -5.07 14.75 26.99
N GLY A 325 -4.25 15.23 26.05
CA GLY A 325 -2.85 15.57 26.30
C GLY A 325 -1.90 14.39 26.51
N LEU A 326 -2.39 13.15 26.39
CA LEU A 326 -1.63 11.92 26.62
C LEU A 326 -1.21 11.25 25.32
N THR A 327 -0.19 10.41 25.38
CA THR A 327 0.16 9.44 24.33
C THR A 327 -0.27 8.05 24.78
N ALA A 328 -0.93 7.29 23.90
CA ALA A 328 -1.28 5.91 24.18
C ALA A 328 -0.43 4.92 23.39
N VAL A 329 -0.23 3.74 23.97
CA VAL A 329 0.33 2.56 23.29
C VAL A 329 -0.65 1.41 23.44
N LEU A 330 -1.29 1.02 22.34
CA LEU A 330 -2.14 -0.17 22.29
C LEU A 330 -1.24 -1.39 22.08
N THR A 331 -1.14 -2.24 23.07
CA THR A 331 -0.24 -3.40 23.10
C THR A 331 -1.03 -4.69 23.01
N GLU A 332 -0.55 -5.66 22.22
CA GLU A 332 -1.17 -6.99 22.08
C GLU A 332 -0.15 -8.10 22.31
N THR A 333 -0.57 -9.14 23.02
CA THR A 333 0.12 -10.43 23.13
C THR A 333 -0.80 -11.57 22.74
N LYS A 334 -0.24 -12.66 22.21
CA LYS A 334 -0.96 -13.84 21.73
C LYS A 334 -0.24 -15.11 22.16
N ALA A 335 -1.00 -16.18 22.35
CA ALA A 335 -0.47 -17.46 22.79
C ALA A 335 -1.31 -18.65 22.27
N CYS A 336 -0.71 -19.85 22.31
CA CYS A 336 -1.38 -21.11 21.97
C CYS A 336 -2.27 -21.63 23.11
N THR A 337 -2.00 -21.24 24.34
CA THR A 337 -2.76 -21.64 25.53
C THR A 337 -3.04 -20.44 26.44
N GLN A 338 -4.08 -20.56 27.27
CA GLN A 338 -4.41 -19.54 28.27
C GLN A 338 -3.29 -19.37 29.32
N GLU A 339 -2.63 -20.47 29.68
CA GLU A 339 -1.52 -20.43 30.66
C GLU A 339 -0.34 -19.63 30.09
N GLU A 340 0.04 -19.88 28.84
CA GLU A 340 1.07 -19.13 28.13
C GLU A 340 0.70 -17.64 28.03
N LEU A 341 -0.55 -17.32 27.69
CA LEU A 341 -1.04 -15.95 27.62
C LEU A 341 -0.87 -15.23 28.96
N ASN A 342 -1.25 -15.89 30.07
CA ASN A 342 -1.12 -15.33 31.42
C ASN A 342 0.35 -15.11 31.81
N GLN A 343 1.25 -16.00 31.42
CA GLN A 343 2.70 -15.84 31.64
C GLN A 343 3.25 -14.66 30.84
N ASN A 344 2.85 -14.53 29.56
CA ASN A 344 3.25 -13.41 28.71
C ASN A 344 2.80 -12.07 29.32
N ILE A 345 1.53 -11.99 29.77
CA ILE A 345 0.99 -10.79 30.42
C ILE A 345 1.84 -10.42 31.67
N ALA A 346 2.13 -11.40 32.53
CA ALA A 346 2.91 -11.18 33.75
C ALA A 346 4.33 -10.64 33.44
N ILE A 347 4.99 -11.15 32.41
CA ILE A 347 6.31 -10.66 31.96
C ILE A 347 6.21 -9.22 31.46
N ILE A 348 5.19 -8.90 30.68
CA ILE A 348 4.99 -7.55 30.13
C ILE A 348 4.68 -6.56 31.27
N GLU A 349 3.77 -6.91 32.18
CA GLU A 349 3.41 -6.06 33.32
C GLU A 349 4.60 -5.80 34.24
N GLU A 350 5.45 -6.81 34.49
CA GLU A 350 6.66 -6.64 35.29
C GLU A 350 7.65 -5.65 34.64
N ALA A 351 7.85 -5.77 33.32
CA ALA A 351 8.71 -4.85 32.59
C ALA A 351 8.16 -3.41 32.58
N LEU A 352 6.85 -3.25 32.52
CA LEU A 352 6.18 -1.95 32.51
C LEU A 352 6.22 -1.21 33.87
N LYS A 353 6.53 -1.87 34.98
CA LYS A 353 6.73 -1.21 36.29
C LYS A 353 7.87 -0.18 36.29
N ALA A 354 8.79 -0.27 35.34
CA ALA A 354 9.88 0.69 35.16
C ALA A 354 9.46 2.03 34.53
N PHE A 355 8.21 2.14 34.07
CA PHE A 355 7.69 3.29 33.33
C PHE A 355 6.51 3.92 34.09
N ASP A 356 6.40 5.26 33.98
CA ASP A 356 5.33 6.03 34.62
C ASP A 356 4.10 6.06 33.73
N THR A 357 3.20 5.08 33.90
CA THR A 357 1.92 5.03 33.18
C THR A 357 0.89 5.90 33.90
N TYR A 358 0.14 6.70 33.13
CA TYR A 358 -0.86 7.64 33.67
C TYR A 358 -2.00 6.95 34.43
N ILE A 359 -2.39 5.76 33.99
CA ILE A 359 -3.33 4.87 34.68
C ILE A 359 -2.68 3.49 34.89
N PRO A 360 -3.14 2.69 35.84
CA PRO A 360 -2.63 1.33 36.05
C PRO A 360 -2.71 0.49 34.79
N VAL A 361 -1.67 -0.30 34.52
CA VAL A 361 -1.64 -1.24 33.38
C VAL A 361 -2.73 -2.30 33.60
N HIS A 362 -3.54 -2.51 32.54
CA HIS A 362 -4.61 -3.51 32.55
C HIS A 362 -4.67 -4.22 31.20
N PHE A 363 -4.23 -5.49 31.19
CA PHE A 363 -4.44 -6.41 30.07
C PHE A 363 -5.78 -7.11 30.21
N THR A 364 -6.53 -7.17 29.10
CA THR A 364 -7.78 -7.90 29.03
C THR A 364 -7.76 -8.91 27.90
N ASP A 365 -8.24 -10.12 28.16
CA ASP A 365 -8.48 -11.19 27.18
C ASP A 365 -9.95 -11.25 26.77
N GLN A 366 -10.79 -10.33 27.28
CA GLN A 366 -12.22 -10.28 26.95
C GLN A 366 -12.45 -9.54 25.64
N PRO A 367 -12.99 -10.23 24.59
CA PRO A 367 -13.19 -9.64 23.27
C PRO A 367 -14.04 -8.36 23.27
N GLU A 368 -15.06 -8.27 24.12
CA GLU A 368 -15.93 -7.10 24.23
C GLU A 368 -15.19 -5.87 24.77
N GLU A 369 -14.10 -6.06 25.50
CA GLU A 369 -13.29 -4.98 26.05
C GLU A 369 -12.18 -4.59 25.09
N TYR A 370 -11.31 -5.52 24.68
CA TYR A 370 -10.18 -5.18 23.83
C TYR A 370 -10.61 -4.71 22.43
N SER A 371 -11.77 -5.14 21.92
CA SER A 371 -12.29 -4.64 20.65
C SER A 371 -12.54 -3.13 20.65
N LYS A 372 -12.83 -2.53 21.81
CA LYS A 372 -12.98 -1.08 21.96
C LYS A 372 -11.65 -0.36 21.74
N TYR A 373 -10.54 -0.91 22.24
CA TYR A 373 -9.20 -0.34 22.01
C TYR A 373 -8.84 -0.35 20.52
N TRP A 374 -9.09 -1.47 19.86
CA TRP A 374 -8.87 -1.59 18.42
C TRP A 374 -9.79 -0.70 17.59
N ALA A 375 -11.02 -0.46 18.05
CA ALA A 375 -11.95 0.47 17.41
C ALA A 375 -11.46 1.93 17.50
N ILE A 376 -10.88 2.33 18.63
CA ILE A 376 -10.23 3.64 18.78
C ILE A 376 -9.13 3.77 17.73
N ARG A 377 -8.20 2.82 17.65
CA ARG A 377 -7.10 2.82 16.67
C ARG A 377 -7.62 2.90 15.23
N ALA A 378 -8.60 2.07 14.87
CA ALA A 378 -9.18 2.02 13.53
C ALA A 378 -9.94 3.31 13.16
N GLY A 379 -10.47 4.01 14.15
CA GLY A 379 -11.26 5.24 13.99
C GLY A 379 -10.44 6.50 13.67
N ILE A 380 -9.10 6.50 13.89
CA ILE A 380 -8.27 7.71 13.73
C ILE A 380 -8.31 8.23 12.31
N PHE A 381 -7.95 7.42 11.33
CA PHE A 381 -7.91 7.85 9.94
C PHE A 381 -9.28 8.31 9.40
N PRO A 382 -10.39 7.56 9.62
CA PRO A 382 -11.72 8.04 9.30
C PRO A 382 -12.09 9.37 9.96
N SER A 383 -11.74 9.54 11.22
CA SER A 383 -12.07 10.75 11.95
C SER A 383 -11.34 11.98 11.40
N VAL A 384 -10.03 11.89 11.22
CA VAL A 384 -9.22 12.98 10.64
C VAL A 384 -9.67 13.29 9.21
N GLY A 385 -9.86 12.26 8.39
CA GLY A 385 -10.35 12.44 7.02
C GLY A 385 -11.76 13.01 6.94
N GLY A 386 -12.65 12.64 7.87
CA GLY A 386 -14.03 13.09 7.92
C GLY A 386 -14.24 14.53 8.41
N THR A 387 -13.29 15.07 9.17
CA THR A 387 -13.35 16.44 9.72
C THR A 387 -12.52 17.46 8.94
N ARG A 388 -11.76 17.00 7.93
CA ARG A 388 -10.88 17.87 7.15
C ARG A 388 -11.63 19.00 6.44
N PRO A 389 -10.97 20.16 6.21
CA PRO A 389 -11.53 21.24 5.42
C PRO A 389 -11.87 20.79 3.99
N SER A 390 -12.99 21.29 3.43
CA SER A 390 -13.35 21.04 2.03
C SER A 390 -12.27 21.60 1.09
N GLY A 391 -11.96 20.87 0.00
CA GLY A 391 -10.87 21.24 -0.91
C GLY A 391 -9.48 20.79 -0.46
N THR A 392 -9.40 19.99 0.60
CA THR A 392 -8.16 19.34 1.03
C THR A 392 -8.24 17.83 0.82
N THR A 393 -7.08 17.17 0.79
CA THR A 393 -6.96 15.72 0.90
C THR A 393 -6.34 15.34 2.23
N CYS A 394 -6.66 14.14 2.70
CA CYS A 394 -6.04 13.54 3.87
C CYS A 394 -4.84 12.70 3.39
N LEU A 395 -3.64 13.21 3.61
CA LEU A 395 -2.40 12.52 3.26
C LEU A 395 -1.94 11.68 4.43
N ILE A 396 -1.55 10.45 4.13
CA ILE A 396 -0.88 9.57 5.09
C ILE A 396 0.51 9.30 4.54
N GLU A 397 1.51 9.78 5.23
CA GLU A 397 2.90 9.43 5.00
C GLU A 397 3.34 8.32 5.94
N ASP A 398 4.44 7.65 5.58
CA ASP A 398 4.82 6.37 6.13
C ASP A 398 6.36 6.32 6.23
N VAL A 399 6.88 6.31 7.44
CA VAL A 399 8.32 6.30 7.72
C VAL A 399 8.68 5.24 8.75
N ALA A 400 9.93 4.78 8.75
CA ALA A 400 10.43 3.89 9.80
C ALA A 400 11.79 4.34 10.33
N PHE A 401 11.97 4.13 11.62
CA PHE A 401 13.19 4.37 12.38
C PHE A 401 13.70 3.07 13.01
N HIS A 402 14.99 3.01 13.28
CA HIS A 402 15.51 1.97 14.17
C HIS A 402 14.93 2.13 15.56
N ILE A 403 14.64 1.01 16.22
CA ILE A 403 13.86 1.01 17.47
C ILE A 403 14.54 1.81 18.58
N GLU A 404 15.86 1.85 18.60
CA GLU A 404 16.65 2.60 19.59
C GLU A 404 16.50 4.11 19.43
N ASP A 405 16.25 4.60 18.22
CA ASP A 405 16.10 6.03 17.92
C ASP A 405 14.67 6.54 18.15
N LEU A 406 13.73 5.63 18.40
CA LEU A 406 12.30 5.92 18.43
C LEU A 406 11.91 7.08 19.37
N PRO A 407 12.42 7.18 20.61
CA PRO A 407 12.03 8.25 21.52
C PRO A 407 12.36 9.66 20.97
N GLU A 408 13.57 9.83 20.45
CA GLU A 408 14.02 11.13 19.94
C GLU A 408 13.42 11.41 18.56
N ALA A 409 13.44 10.44 17.65
CA ALA A 409 12.93 10.58 16.30
C ALA A 409 11.44 10.93 16.29
N THR A 410 10.62 10.30 17.16
CA THR A 410 9.18 10.58 17.25
C THR A 410 8.91 12.01 17.72
N ALA A 411 9.61 12.46 18.77
CA ALA A 411 9.44 13.80 19.30
C ALA A 411 9.89 14.87 18.27
N GLU A 412 10.98 14.63 17.56
CA GLU A 412 11.46 15.53 16.52
C GLU A 412 10.53 15.58 15.31
N LEU A 413 9.99 14.44 14.86
CA LEU A 413 9.00 14.38 13.79
C LEU A 413 7.74 15.19 14.15
N GLN A 414 7.25 15.06 15.39
CA GLN A 414 6.09 15.82 15.86
C GLN A 414 6.35 17.33 15.83
N GLN A 415 7.52 17.76 16.32
CA GLN A 415 7.91 19.18 16.31
C GLN A 415 8.12 19.71 14.89
N LEU A 416 8.69 18.89 14.00
CA LEU A 416 8.93 19.26 12.60
C LEU A 416 7.61 19.52 11.87
N ILE A 417 6.65 18.63 11.98
CA ILE A 417 5.33 18.76 11.35
C ILE A 417 4.63 20.04 11.86
N ALA A 418 4.68 20.31 13.17
CA ALA A 418 4.10 21.51 13.75
C ALA A 418 4.76 22.80 13.26
N ARG A 419 6.10 22.83 13.06
CA ARG A 419 6.83 23.99 12.51
C ARG A 419 6.37 24.37 11.10
N HIS A 420 5.89 23.41 10.31
CA HIS A 420 5.32 23.66 8.99
C HIS A 420 3.83 24.04 9.02
N GLY A 421 3.27 24.29 10.21
CA GLY A 421 1.90 24.76 10.39
C GLY A 421 0.81 23.70 10.19
N TYR A 422 1.17 22.41 10.36
CA TYR A 422 0.20 21.31 10.40
C TYR A 422 -0.19 20.97 11.84
N ASP A 423 -0.89 21.90 12.48
CA ASP A 423 -1.23 21.80 13.90
C ASP A 423 -2.26 20.70 14.21
N ASP A 424 -3.01 20.27 13.20
CA ASP A 424 -3.98 19.17 13.26
C ASP A 424 -3.41 17.80 12.85
N ALA A 425 -2.13 17.74 12.52
CA ALA A 425 -1.49 16.48 12.12
C ALA A 425 -1.46 15.47 13.26
N CYS A 426 -1.73 14.20 12.94
CA CYS A 426 -1.68 13.08 13.86
C CYS A 426 -0.48 12.18 13.56
N ILE A 427 0.17 11.67 14.61
CA ILE A 427 1.20 10.61 14.48
C ILE A 427 0.68 9.36 15.18
N TYR A 428 0.63 8.26 14.45
CA TYR A 428 0.27 6.95 14.98
C TYR A 428 0.94 5.85 14.15
N GLY A 429 1.00 4.64 14.65
CA GLY A 429 1.50 3.52 13.85
C GLY A 429 2.16 2.42 14.66
N HIS A 430 2.81 1.54 13.91
CA HIS A 430 3.38 0.28 14.37
C HIS A 430 4.70 0.51 15.10
N ALA A 431 4.63 1.11 16.31
CA ALA A 431 5.80 1.52 17.06
C ALA A 431 6.75 0.36 17.40
N LEU A 432 6.22 -0.85 17.59
CA LEU A 432 7.03 -2.05 17.82
C LEU A 432 8.03 -2.32 16.67
N GLU A 433 7.67 -1.88 15.45
CA GLU A 433 8.51 -2.00 14.24
C GLU A 433 9.20 -0.67 13.87
N GLY A 434 9.13 0.34 14.74
CA GLY A 434 9.67 1.68 14.45
C GLY A 434 8.94 2.43 13.34
N ASN A 435 7.79 1.94 12.88
CA ASN A 435 7.05 2.46 11.74
C ASN A 435 5.93 3.39 12.18
N TYR A 436 5.95 4.61 11.67
CA TYR A 436 4.94 5.62 11.92
C TYR A 436 4.25 6.09 10.65
N HIS A 437 2.95 6.32 10.80
CA HIS A 437 2.17 7.12 9.87
C HIS A 437 1.95 8.50 10.47
N PHE A 438 2.07 9.54 9.65
CA PHE A 438 1.55 10.83 10.03
C PHE A 438 0.50 11.28 9.00
N ILE A 439 -0.58 11.84 9.53
CA ILE A 439 -1.70 12.32 8.72
C ILE A 439 -1.68 13.83 8.72
N ILE A 440 -1.74 14.42 7.53
CA ILE A 440 -1.90 15.86 7.33
C ILE A 440 -3.08 16.15 6.41
N ASN A 441 -3.74 17.25 6.63
CA ASN A 441 -4.76 17.78 5.73
C ASN A 441 -4.12 18.81 4.79
N GLN A 442 -4.02 18.49 3.50
CA GLN A 442 -3.29 19.28 2.50
C GLN A 442 -4.18 19.70 1.34
N SER A 443 -4.09 20.97 0.98
CA SER A 443 -4.59 21.52 -0.28
C SER A 443 -3.46 21.62 -1.30
N PHE A 444 -3.77 21.40 -2.57
CA PHE A 444 -2.86 21.65 -3.69
C PHE A 444 -3.42 22.71 -4.66
N SER A 445 -4.30 23.57 -4.16
CA SER A 445 -5.02 24.56 -4.96
C SER A 445 -4.19 25.80 -5.32
N SER A 446 -3.04 26.00 -4.68
CA SER A 446 -2.14 27.13 -4.93
C SER A 446 -0.68 26.70 -4.87
N GLU A 447 0.19 27.48 -5.55
CA GLU A 447 1.63 27.27 -5.50
C GLU A 447 2.21 27.36 -4.07
N ALA A 448 1.64 28.24 -3.24
CA ALA A 448 2.05 28.38 -1.83
C ALA A 448 1.80 27.09 -1.02
N GLU A 449 0.64 26.44 -1.23
CA GLU A 449 0.32 25.17 -0.57
C GLU A 449 1.22 24.02 -1.06
N VAL A 450 1.53 23.97 -2.35
CA VAL A 450 2.47 23.00 -2.90
C VAL A 450 3.87 23.20 -2.31
N LYS A 451 4.36 24.45 -2.23
CA LYS A 451 5.66 24.76 -1.62
C LYS A 451 5.71 24.42 -0.12
N ARG A 452 4.60 24.61 0.60
CA ARG A 452 4.52 24.23 2.02
C ARG A 452 4.66 22.73 2.19
N TYR A 453 3.96 21.95 1.36
CA TYR A 453 4.06 20.48 1.36
C TYR A 453 5.47 20.02 0.97
N GLU A 454 6.05 20.59 -0.09
CA GLU A 454 7.41 20.27 -0.53
C GLU A 454 8.44 20.56 0.57
N ALA A 455 8.33 21.70 1.25
CA ALA A 455 9.23 22.07 2.35
C ALA A 455 9.11 21.09 3.54
N LEU A 456 7.87 20.70 3.92
CA LEU A 456 7.67 19.69 4.94
C LEU A 456 8.34 18.37 4.55
N MET A 457 8.09 17.90 3.32
CA MET A 457 8.62 16.59 2.90
C MET A 457 10.13 16.59 2.81
N ASN A 458 10.75 17.67 2.34
CA ASN A 458 12.23 17.80 2.34
C ASN A 458 12.80 17.70 3.76
N ASP A 459 12.20 18.40 4.73
CA ASP A 459 12.66 18.34 6.12
C ASP A 459 12.40 16.95 6.75
N VAL A 460 11.29 16.27 6.40
CA VAL A 460 11.03 14.89 6.83
C VAL A 460 12.07 13.94 6.27
N ILE A 461 12.41 14.07 4.99
CA ILE A 461 13.43 13.25 4.31
C ILE A 461 14.79 13.44 4.97
N ASP A 462 15.19 14.68 5.26
CA ASP A 462 16.43 14.99 5.96
C ASP A 462 16.46 14.47 7.40
N LEU A 463 15.33 14.53 8.09
CA LEU A 463 15.21 13.93 9.43
C LEU A 463 15.35 12.41 9.38
N VAL A 464 14.55 11.75 8.54
CA VAL A 464 14.45 10.29 8.49
C VAL A 464 15.75 9.67 7.97
N VAL A 465 16.25 10.15 6.84
CA VAL A 465 17.46 9.60 6.19
C VAL A 465 18.72 10.27 6.68
N GLY A 466 18.78 11.60 6.60
CA GLY A 466 19.99 12.36 6.90
C GLY A 466 20.44 12.26 8.35
N LYS A 467 19.49 12.23 9.29
CA LYS A 467 19.81 12.17 10.72
C LYS A 467 19.74 10.74 11.30
N TYR A 468 18.68 9.98 10.99
CA TYR A 468 18.42 8.70 11.64
C TYR A 468 18.68 7.47 10.76
N ASP A 469 19.05 7.67 9.50
CA ASP A 469 19.26 6.58 8.52
C ASP A 469 18.10 5.57 8.48
N GLY A 470 16.88 6.07 8.64
CA GLY A 470 15.64 5.32 8.62
C GLY A 470 15.13 5.03 7.21
N SER A 471 13.88 4.64 7.07
CA SER A 471 13.21 4.36 5.80
C SER A 471 12.15 5.40 5.48
N LEU A 472 12.14 5.90 4.25
CA LEU A 472 11.15 6.86 3.75
C LEU A 472 9.80 6.22 3.46
N LYS A 473 9.77 4.90 3.21
CA LYS A 473 8.58 4.10 3.05
C LYS A 473 8.74 2.76 3.77
N ALA A 474 7.96 2.59 4.83
CA ALA A 474 7.96 1.37 5.60
C ALA A 474 7.08 0.28 4.96
N GLU A 475 5.87 0.65 4.49
CA GLU A 475 4.88 -0.29 3.96
C GLU A 475 4.01 0.24 2.79
N HIS A 476 3.92 1.57 2.57
CA HIS A 476 3.02 2.13 1.54
C HIS A 476 3.59 2.04 0.12
N GLY A 477 4.85 1.67 -0.05
CA GLY A 477 5.55 1.61 -1.33
C GLY A 477 6.14 2.94 -1.76
N THR A 478 7.16 2.88 -2.61
CA THR A 478 7.88 4.04 -3.13
C THR A 478 7.00 4.89 -4.04
N GLY A 479 6.32 4.25 -4.98
CA GLY A 479 5.46 4.91 -5.96
C GLY A 479 6.17 6.01 -6.74
N ARG A 480 5.41 7.03 -7.09
CA ARG A 480 5.90 8.29 -7.64
C ARG A 480 6.33 9.25 -6.52
N ASN A 481 5.77 9.03 -5.33
CA ASN A 481 5.95 9.91 -4.18
C ASN A 481 7.40 9.97 -3.71
N MET A 482 8.07 8.84 -3.56
CA MET A 482 9.45 8.76 -3.07
C MET A 482 10.47 8.36 -4.13
N ALA A 483 10.08 8.19 -5.39
CA ALA A 483 11.00 7.85 -6.48
C ALA A 483 12.24 8.79 -6.57
N PRO A 484 12.11 10.14 -6.41
CA PRO A 484 13.27 11.02 -6.45
C PRO A 484 14.28 10.83 -5.32
N PHE A 485 13.89 10.16 -4.23
CA PHE A 485 14.66 10.08 -3.00
C PHE A 485 15.26 8.69 -2.71
N VAL A 486 15.04 7.72 -3.60
CA VAL A 486 15.56 6.35 -3.43
C VAL A 486 17.08 6.33 -3.36
N GLU A 487 17.76 7.06 -4.25
CA GLU A 487 19.22 7.16 -4.23
C GLU A 487 19.75 7.84 -2.96
N TYR A 488 19.06 8.88 -2.47
CA TYR A 488 19.42 9.55 -1.22
C TYR A 488 19.33 8.60 -0.02
N GLU A 489 18.30 7.76 0.05
CA GLU A 489 18.15 6.79 1.14
C GLU A 489 19.18 5.64 1.06
N TRP A 490 19.40 5.10 -0.13
CA TRP A 490 20.19 3.88 -0.30
C TRP A 490 21.67 4.11 -0.58
N GLY A 491 22.01 5.27 -1.14
CA GLY A 491 23.31 5.57 -1.70
C GLY A 491 23.46 5.11 -3.15
N GLU A 492 24.45 5.67 -3.84
CA GLU A 492 24.71 5.47 -5.27
C GLU A 492 24.87 3.99 -5.65
N GLU A 493 25.63 3.23 -4.85
CA GLU A 493 25.98 1.84 -5.16
C GLU A 493 24.75 0.91 -5.12
N ALA A 494 23.96 0.97 -4.06
CA ALA A 494 22.73 0.18 -3.94
C ALA A 494 21.69 0.59 -4.99
N TYR A 495 21.53 1.89 -5.24
CA TYR A 495 20.62 2.39 -6.26
C TYR A 495 21.04 1.98 -7.67
N ALA A 496 22.34 1.92 -7.96
CA ALA A 496 22.86 1.41 -9.24
C ALA A 496 22.46 -0.07 -9.45
N ILE A 497 22.54 -0.91 -8.41
CA ILE A 497 22.06 -2.31 -8.48
C ILE A 497 20.55 -2.36 -8.77
N MET A 498 19.74 -1.53 -8.10
CA MET A 498 18.30 -1.48 -8.36
C MET A 498 17.99 -1.09 -9.81
N LYS A 499 18.70 -0.11 -10.37
CA LYS A 499 18.56 0.30 -11.78
C LYS A 499 18.99 -0.81 -12.74
N GLU A 500 20.03 -1.55 -12.40
CA GLU A 500 20.49 -2.68 -13.21
C GLU A 500 19.47 -3.82 -13.21
N VAL A 501 18.88 -4.17 -12.06
CA VAL A 501 17.76 -5.12 -11.97
C VAL A 501 16.60 -4.67 -12.83
N LYS A 502 16.20 -3.40 -12.73
CA LYS A 502 15.12 -2.84 -13.59
C LYS A 502 15.47 -2.99 -15.08
N GLN A 503 16.70 -2.64 -15.48
CA GLN A 503 17.14 -2.73 -16.87
C GLN A 503 17.21 -4.18 -17.38
N LEU A 504 17.56 -5.11 -16.50
CA LEU A 504 17.61 -6.54 -16.83
C LEU A 504 16.22 -7.11 -17.10
N PHE A 505 15.23 -6.78 -16.26
CA PHE A 505 13.86 -7.25 -16.42
C PHE A 505 13.10 -6.51 -17.53
N ASP A 506 13.24 -5.19 -17.59
CA ASP A 506 12.47 -4.31 -18.48
C ASP A 506 13.39 -3.36 -19.26
N PRO A 507 14.13 -3.89 -20.25
CA PRO A 507 15.14 -3.11 -20.99
C PRO A 507 14.57 -1.93 -21.78
N LYS A 508 13.28 -1.95 -22.12
CA LYS A 508 12.60 -0.85 -22.80
C LYS A 508 11.94 0.15 -21.86
N GLY A 509 11.87 -0.14 -20.56
CA GLY A 509 11.24 0.72 -19.56
C GLY A 509 9.72 0.88 -19.75
N LEU A 510 9.03 -0.18 -20.16
CA LEU A 510 7.60 -0.15 -20.47
C LEU A 510 6.71 -0.44 -19.27
N PHE A 511 7.22 -1.14 -18.25
CA PHE A 511 6.43 -1.55 -17.10
C PHE A 511 6.44 -0.47 -16.02
N ASN A 512 5.26 0.08 -15.75
CA ASN A 512 4.96 1.08 -14.71
C ASN A 512 6.00 2.22 -14.65
N PRO A 513 6.26 2.94 -15.75
CA PRO A 513 7.30 3.97 -15.81
C PRO A 513 7.02 5.11 -14.83
N GLY A 514 8.09 5.61 -14.19
CA GLY A 514 8.03 6.71 -13.23
C GLY A 514 7.69 6.29 -11.80
N VAL A 515 7.50 4.99 -11.55
CA VAL A 515 7.33 4.37 -10.22
C VAL A 515 8.66 3.75 -9.82
N ILE A 516 9.11 3.96 -8.60
CA ILE A 516 10.42 3.62 -8.03
C ILE A 516 11.58 4.37 -8.71
N PHE A 517 11.59 4.44 -10.03
CA PHE A 517 12.59 5.11 -10.85
C PHE A 517 11.94 6.25 -11.63
N ASN A 518 12.43 7.48 -11.44
CA ASN A 518 11.91 8.65 -12.13
C ASN A 518 13.01 9.67 -12.36
N ASP A 519 13.20 10.08 -13.61
CA ASP A 519 14.22 11.08 -13.97
C ASP A 519 13.80 12.53 -13.62
N ASP A 520 12.51 12.74 -13.30
CA ASP A 520 12.00 14.04 -12.87
C ASP A 520 12.13 14.17 -11.35
N PRO A 521 13.06 14.99 -10.83
CA PRO A 521 13.27 15.16 -9.40
C PRO A 521 12.07 15.80 -8.67
N GLN A 522 11.11 16.35 -9.42
CA GLN A 522 9.91 16.99 -8.90
C GLN A 522 8.63 16.16 -9.16
N CYS A 523 8.75 14.89 -9.56
CA CYS A 523 7.57 14.08 -9.88
C CYS A 523 6.61 13.93 -8.70
N HIS A 524 7.11 14.00 -7.47
CA HIS A 524 6.35 13.90 -6.21
C HIS A 524 5.44 15.10 -5.94
N ILE A 525 5.67 16.24 -6.59
CA ILE A 525 4.85 17.46 -6.45
C ILE A 525 4.12 17.83 -7.74
N LYS A 526 3.89 16.87 -8.62
CA LYS A 526 3.18 17.03 -9.89
C LYS A 526 1.99 16.07 -10.00
N HIS A 527 1.07 16.39 -10.90
CA HIS A 527 -0.08 15.53 -11.23
C HIS A 527 -1.02 15.28 -10.04
N PHE A 528 -1.24 16.26 -9.20
CA PHE A 528 -2.18 16.15 -8.09
C PHE A 528 -3.64 16.00 -8.57
N LYS A 529 -4.43 15.25 -7.79
CA LYS A 529 -5.88 15.20 -7.97
C LYS A 529 -6.50 16.59 -7.81
N PRO A 530 -7.44 17.00 -8.66
CA PRO A 530 -8.29 18.13 -8.37
C PRO A 530 -9.20 17.80 -7.16
N LEU A 531 -9.12 18.61 -6.13
CA LEU A 531 -9.91 18.47 -4.90
C LEU A 531 -11.09 19.45 -4.86
N SER A 532 -11.67 19.75 -6.03
CA SER A 532 -12.80 20.67 -6.11
C SER A 532 -13.98 20.16 -5.30
N PRO A 533 -14.54 21.00 -4.40
CA PRO A 533 -15.77 20.67 -3.68
C PRO A 533 -16.89 20.33 -4.66
N LEU A 534 -17.68 19.32 -4.31
CA LEU A 534 -18.81 18.91 -5.11
C LEU A 534 -19.92 19.96 -5.09
N THR A 535 -20.54 20.17 -6.24
CA THR A 535 -21.75 20.96 -6.40
C THR A 535 -22.86 20.06 -6.95
N ILE A 536 -23.45 19.27 -6.07
CA ILE A 536 -24.58 18.38 -6.40
C ILE A 536 -25.87 19.06 -5.91
N GLY A 537 -26.67 19.59 -6.84
CA GLY A 537 -27.95 20.21 -6.50
C GLY A 537 -27.84 21.41 -5.54
N GLN A 538 -28.89 21.62 -4.76
CA GLN A 538 -28.98 22.69 -3.71
C GLN A 538 -28.75 22.16 -2.30
N ASP A 539 -28.60 20.82 -2.12
CA ASP A 539 -28.47 20.21 -0.79
C ASP A 539 -27.01 20.25 -0.32
N THR A 540 -26.74 21.22 0.54
CA THR A 540 -25.40 21.38 1.15
C THR A 540 -25.02 20.28 2.14
N GLN A 541 -25.97 19.50 2.66
CA GLN A 541 -25.70 18.40 3.58
C GLN A 541 -25.17 17.18 2.82
N VAL A 542 -25.81 16.81 1.72
CA VAL A 542 -25.35 15.72 0.84
C VAL A 542 -23.97 16.02 0.26
N THR A 543 -23.76 17.24 -0.25
CA THR A 543 -22.45 17.66 -0.76
C THR A 543 -21.36 17.54 0.28
N ARG A 544 -21.58 18.00 1.52
CA ARG A 544 -20.60 17.89 2.60
C ARG A 544 -20.29 16.44 2.96
N GLN A 545 -21.28 15.56 2.97
CA GLN A 545 -21.08 14.16 3.27
C GLN A 545 -20.22 13.47 2.19
N ILE A 546 -20.51 13.75 0.92
CA ILE A 546 -19.76 13.14 -0.19
C ILE A 546 -18.35 13.75 -0.30
N ASP A 547 -18.17 15.04 -0.01
CA ASP A 547 -16.86 15.69 0.01
C ASP A 547 -15.88 15.07 1.04
N ARG A 548 -16.39 14.36 2.05
CA ARG A 548 -15.55 13.58 2.96
C ARG A 548 -14.87 12.39 2.31
N CYS A 549 -15.25 12.01 1.09
CA CYS A 549 -14.61 10.91 0.38
C CYS A 549 -13.12 11.18 0.18
N ILE A 550 -12.28 10.23 0.60
CA ILE A 550 -10.83 10.23 0.45
C ILE A 550 -10.37 9.38 -0.74
N GLU A 551 -11.31 8.84 -1.51
CA GLU A 551 -11.07 7.99 -2.69
C GLU A 551 -10.26 6.71 -2.42
N CYS A 552 -10.31 6.18 -1.20
CA CYS A 552 -9.54 4.99 -0.78
C CYS A 552 -9.92 3.68 -1.47
N GLY A 553 -11.12 3.59 -2.08
CA GLY A 553 -11.58 2.41 -2.80
C GLY A 553 -12.22 1.31 -1.94
N PHE A 554 -12.27 1.46 -0.60
CA PHE A 554 -12.78 0.41 0.30
C PHE A 554 -14.26 0.04 0.04
N CYS A 555 -15.03 0.95 -0.52
CA CYS A 555 -16.42 0.72 -0.88
C CYS A 555 -16.61 -0.18 -2.12
N GLU A 556 -15.56 -0.40 -2.93
CA GLU A 556 -15.67 -1.10 -4.23
C GLU A 556 -15.97 -2.59 -4.08
N VAL A 557 -15.49 -3.23 -3.00
CA VAL A 557 -15.76 -4.66 -2.73
C VAL A 557 -17.24 -4.98 -2.52
N ASN A 558 -18.03 -4.00 -2.05
CA ASN A 558 -19.47 -4.13 -1.84
C ASN A 558 -20.31 -3.48 -2.93
N CYS A 559 -19.68 -2.84 -3.92
CA CYS A 559 -20.41 -2.13 -4.96
C CYS A 559 -20.79 -3.08 -6.10
N LEU A 560 -22.07 -3.40 -6.26
CA LEU A 560 -22.58 -4.30 -7.30
C LEU A 560 -22.28 -3.85 -8.74
N SER A 561 -22.10 -2.53 -8.96
CA SER A 561 -21.76 -2.00 -10.28
C SER A 561 -20.25 -1.89 -10.52
N CYS A 562 -19.42 -2.24 -9.53
CA CYS A 562 -17.97 -2.29 -9.70
C CYS A 562 -17.59 -3.34 -10.77
N GLY A 563 -16.81 -2.94 -11.77
CA GLY A 563 -16.44 -3.80 -12.89
C GLY A 563 -17.52 -4.01 -13.96
N PHE A 564 -18.73 -3.44 -13.75
CA PHE A 564 -19.81 -3.42 -14.74
C PHE A 564 -19.95 -2.02 -15.37
N THR A 565 -20.00 -0.98 -14.55
CA THR A 565 -19.99 0.43 -14.96
C THR A 565 -19.09 1.22 -14.00
N LEU A 566 -19.62 2.26 -13.33
CA LEU A 566 -18.84 2.99 -12.32
C LEU A 566 -19.05 2.42 -10.92
N SER A 567 -17.98 2.27 -10.16
CA SER A 567 -18.04 1.99 -8.72
C SER A 567 -18.48 3.24 -7.93
N SER A 568 -18.78 3.04 -6.64
CA SER A 568 -19.11 4.13 -5.71
C SER A 568 -17.98 5.18 -5.65
N ARG A 569 -16.69 4.78 -5.55
CA ARG A 569 -15.55 5.70 -5.63
C ARG A 569 -15.52 6.46 -6.95
N GLN A 570 -15.64 5.75 -8.06
CA GLN A 570 -15.57 6.32 -9.40
C GLN A 570 -16.67 7.34 -9.68
N ARG A 571 -17.88 7.11 -9.15
CA ARG A 571 -18.97 8.10 -9.23
C ARG A 571 -18.57 9.43 -8.61
N ILE A 572 -17.93 9.40 -7.45
CA ILE A 572 -17.48 10.61 -6.76
C ILE A 572 -16.34 11.29 -7.53
N VAL A 573 -15.37 10.53 -8.05
CA VAL A 573 -14.28 11.05 -8.89
C VAL A 573 -14.83 11.80 -10.11
N ILE A 574 -15.78 11.20 -10.82
CA ILE A 574 -16.41 11.83 -12.00
C ILE A 574 -17.21 13.10 -11.60
N GLN A 575 -17.97 13.05 -10.53
CA GLN A 575 -18.75 14.21 -10.06
C GLN A 575 -17.85 15.37 -9.60
N ARG A 576 -16.69 15.10 -9.03
CA ARG A 576 -15.68 16.12 -8.71
C ARG A 576 -15.16 16.80 -9.97
N GLU A 577 -14.88 16.06 -11.02
CA GLU A 577 -14.45 16.64 -12.28
C GLU A 577 -15.58 17.43 -12.97
N ILE A 578 -16.79 16.92 -13.00
CA ILE A 578 -17.96 17.65 -13.51
C ILE A 578 -18.15 18.97 -12.72
N SER A 579 -18.02 18.93 -11.39
CA SER A 579 -18.14 20.13 -10.55
C SER A 579 -17.02 21.14 -10.82
N ARG A 580 -15.78 20.64 -11.00
CA ARG A 580 -14.62 21.46 -11.37
C ARG A 580 -14.85 22.18 -12.71
N LEU A 581 -15.23 21.44 -13.73
CA LEU A 581 -15.48 21.97 -15.07
C LEU A 581 -16.63 23.00 -15.10
N LYS A 582 -17.71 22.75 -14.35
CA LYS A 582 -18.81 23.72 -14.19
C LYS A 582 -18.33 25.02 -13.55
N LYS A 583 -17.49 24.92 -12.52
CA LYS A 583 -16.99 26.09 -11.77
C LYS A 583 -15.97 26.89 -12.56
N SER A 584 -15.05 26.22 -13.26
CA SER A 584 -13.98 26.87 -14.02
C SER A 584 -14.45 27.40 -15.37
N GLY A 585 -15.49 26.80 -15.95
CA GLY A 585 -15.90 27.06 -17.35
C GLY A 585 -14.94 26.50 -18.40
N GLU A 586 -13.93 25.73 -17.96
CA GLU A 586 -13.01 25.06 -18.88
C GLU A 586 -13.67 23.89 -19.61
N ASN A 587 -13.26 23.65 -20.85
CA ASN A 587 -13.63 22.50 -21.67
C ASN A 587 -15.13 22.12 -21.59
N PRO A 588 -16.06 22.96 -22.13
CA PRO A 588 -17.49 22.70 -22.11
C PRO A 588 -17.89 21.39 -22.79
N GLN A 589 -17.13 20.97 -23.83
CA GLN A 589 -17.38 19.72 -24.55
C GLN A 589 -17.13 18.50 -23.66
N LEU A 590 -16.04 18.50 -22.88
CA LEU A 590 -15.77 17.43 -21.91
C LEU A 590 -16.84 17.39 -20.82
N LEU A 591 -17.28 18.57 -20.32
CA LEU A 591 -18.36 18.67 -19.35
C LEU A 591 -19.65 18.03 -19.87
N GLU A 592 -20.03 18.32 -21.11
CA GLU A 592 -21.22 17.74 -21.74
C GLU A 592 -21.08 16.23 -21.87
N THR A 593 -19.95 15.74 -22.41
CA THR A 593 -19.65 14.31 -22.58
C THR A 593 -19.72 13.55 -21.26
N LEU A 594 -19.02 14.02 -20.22
CA LEU A 594 -19.04 13.39 -18.91
C LEU A 594 -20.45 13.40 -18.29
N SER A 595 -21.19 14.51 -18.42
CA SER A 595 -22.55 14.63 -17.88
C SER A 595 -23.52 13.68 -18.57
N GLU A 596 -23.40 13.48 -19.87
CA GLU A 596 -24.24 12.55 -20.63
C GLU A 596 -23.95 11.09 -20.30
N LEU A 597 -22.69 10.68 -20.34
CA LEU A 597 -22.27 9.32 -20.03
C LEU A 597 -22.55 8.95 -18.57
N TYR A 598 -22.43 9.91 -17.65
CA TYR A 598 -22.71 9.71 -16.24
C TYR A 598 -24.18 9.37 -15.95
N ARG A 599 -25.13 9.84 -16.75
CA ARG A 599 -26.57 9.53 -16.57
C ARG A 599 -26.84 8.04 -16.52
N TYR A 600 -26.18 7.28 -17.37
CA TYR A 600 -26.30 5.82 -17.37
C TYR A 600 -25.33 5.21 -16.37
N SER A 601 -24.02 5.36 -16.58
CA SER A 601 -22.99 4.65 -15.85
C SER A 601 -22.86 5.06 -14.38
N GLY A 602 -23.23 6.27 -14.03
CA GLY A 602 -23.27 6.77 -12.65
C GLY A 602 -24.61 6.56 -11.98
N ASN A 603 -25.69 7.11 -12.55
CA ASN A 603 -26.98 7.18 -11.87
C ASN A 603 -27.83 5.91 -12.05
N ARG A 604 -27.99 5.40 -13.30
CA ARG A 604 -28.95 4.31 -13.58
C ARG A 604 -28.44 2.94 -13.16
N THR A 605 -27.14 2.77 -13.03
CA THR A 605 -26.51 1.49 -12.67
C THR A 605 -26.15 1.38 -11.20
N CYS A 606 -26.41 2.42 -10.39
CA CYS A 606 -26.38 2.31 -8.95
C CYS A 606 -27.55 1.46 -8.45
N ALA A 607 -27.27 0.41 -7.69
CA ALA A 607 -28.30 -0.43 -7.11
C ALA A 607 -29.12 0.26 -5.99
N GLY A 608 -28.56 1.35 -5.41
CA GLY A 608 -29.21 2.08 -4.31
C GLY A 608 -29.35 1.27 -3.01
N ASP A 609 -28.53 0.22 -2.86
CA ASP A 609 -28.59 -0.74 -1.75
C ASP A 609 -27.89 -0.28 -0.47
N GLY A 610 -27.08 0.78 -0.54
CA GLY A 610 -26.31 1.30 0.60
C GLY A 610 -25.13 0.45 1.04
N LEU A 611 -24.84 -0.68 0.39
CA LEU A 611 -23.73 -1.58 0.78
C LEU A 611 -22.37 -0.90 0.73
N CYS A 612 -22.19 0.08 -0.14
CA CYS A 612 -20.96 0.87 -0.22
C CYS A 612 -20.62 1.61 1.09
N ALA A 613 -21.64 2.04 1.86
CA ALA A 613 -21.43 2.69 3.15
C ALA A 613 -20.90 1.75 4.23
N MET A 614 -21.17 0.44 4.13
CA MET A 614 -20.73 -0.55 5.13
C MET A 614 -19.20 -0.67 5.19
N SER A 615 -18.52 -0.54 4.05
CA SER A 615 -17.06 -0.57 3.97
C SER A 615 -16.44 0.82 3.89
N CYS A 616 -17.25 1.87 3.79
CA CYS A 616 -16.74 3.23 3.70
C CYS A 616 -16.33 3.75 5.08
N PRO A 617 -15.05 4.11 5.31
CA PRO A 617 -14.62 4.66 6.60
C PRO A 617 -15.33 5.99 6.95
N MET A 618 -15.87 6.70 5.94
CA MET A 618 -16.63 7.95 6.11
C MET A 618 -18.16 7.72 6.15
N GLY A 619 -18.62 6.46 6.07
CA GLY A 619 -20.04 6.11 6.06
C GLY A 619 -20.83 6.66 4.86
N ILE A 620 -20.16 6.90 3.71
CA ILE A 620 -20.80 7.50 2.53
C ILE A 620 -21.63 6.47 1.78
N ASN A 621 -22.93 6.72 1.66
CA ASN A 621 -23.83 6.01 0.76
C ASN A 621 -23.99 6.80 -0.54
N THR A 622 -23.47 6.27 -1.65
CA THR A 622 -23.62 6.94 -2.96
C THR A 622 -24.96 6.68 -3.61
N GLY A 623 -25.82 5.82 -3.02
CA GLY A 623 -27.18 5.57 -3.47
C GLY A 623 -28.16 6.67 -3.08
N ASP A 624 -27.91 7.35 -1.96
CA ASP A 624 -28.73 8.47 -1.48
C ASP A 624 -28.57 9.70 -2.37
#